data_3e1a1b7bd8ad24382e75fb63b960c3f0
#
_entry.id   3e1a1b7bd8ad24382e75fb63b960c3f0
#
_cell.length_a   1.000
_cell.length_b   1.000
_cell.length_c   1.000
_cell.angle_alpha   90.00
_cell.angle_beta   90.00
_cell.angle_gamma   90.00
#
_symmetry.space_group_name_H-M   'P 1'
#
loop_
_entity.id
_entity.type
_entity.pdbx_description
1 polymer ?
#
loop_
_entity_poly.entity_id
_entity_poly.type
_entity_poly.pdbx_seq_one_letter_code
_entity_poly.pdbx_strand_id
1 'polypeptide(L)'
;ALPSEFWKAGSMKERIYVCHTYYHVYVTFLKELKLRREQKDCGEATLVLSRLSNDFEQLDERIRKTGLFAEIISFDEKRDDFFPELKKYREDHGNIVFNMINRMIFTRKYARLEEAYVPVDFREYGDIYVFCDSDPVGYYLNQKKIPYHAVEDGLNCIKNFDAARFENRGHFGLKAWLSRELNLIFVQNGYGKYCLDMEVNDISAIKYPCPQYIEVPRQPMVDALSGEDKQLILNAFIRNREELERQIEEGNRIGKKILILTDPL
;
A
#
# COMPACT_ATOMS: atom_id res chain seq x y z
N ALA A 1 20.55 15.74 9.10
CA ALA A 1 19.69 16.88 8.79
C ALA A 1 19.84 17.22 7.32
N LEU A 2 18.81 17.01 6.51
CA LEU A 2 18.76 17.42 5.10
C LEU A 2 18.43 18.93 5.06
N PRO A 3 18.97 19.69 4.08
CA PRO A 3 18.75 21.13 3.99
C PRO A 3 17.30 21.46 3.65
N SER A 4 16.75 22.44 4.36
CA SER A 4 15.35 22.92 4.31
C SER A 4 15.01 23.81 3.09
N GLU A 5 15.79 23.81 2.00
CA GLU A 5 15.68 24.84 0.94
C GLU A 5 15.05 24.39 -0.38
N PHE A 6 14.31 23.26 -0.42
CA PHE A 6 13.72 22.77 -1.69
C PHE A 6 12.19 22.89 -1.81
N TRP A 7 11.52 23.61 -0.92
CA TRP A 7 10.05 23.71 -0.98
C TRP A 7 9.61 25.01 -1.66
N LYS A 8 9.25 24.90 -2.95
CA LYS A 8 8.50 25.98 -3.63
C LYS A 8 7.11 26.08 -3.02
N ALA A 9 6.70 27.32 -2.67
CA ALA A 9 5.40 27.68 -2.12
C ALA A 9 4.26 27.51 -3.15
N GLY A 10 3.86 26.25 -3.43
CA GLY A 10 2.53 25.90 -3.85
C GLY A 10 1.89 25.22 -2.64
N SER A 11 0.59 25.36 -2.39
CA SER A 11 -0.05 24.65 -1.27
C SER A 11 0.17 23.16 -1.46
N MET A 12 1.06 22.57 -0.65
CA MET A 12 1.29 21.13 -0.66
C MET A 12 -0.02 20.44 -0.27
N LYS A 13 -0.41 19.43 -1.05
CA LYS A 13 -1.46 18.50 -0.64
C LYS A 13 -0.94 17.69 0.57
N GLU A 14 -1.81 17.42 1.53
CA GLU A 14 -1.34 16.84 2.79
C GLU A 14 -0.89 15.39 2.62
N ARG A 15 -1.78 14.51 2.23
CA ARG A 15 -1.52 13.07 2.21
C ARG A 15 -2.03 12.39 0.94
N ILE A 16 -1.33 11.32 0.54
CA ILE A 16 -1.77 10.43 -0.53
C ILE A 16 -1.60 8.98 -0.11
N TYR A 17 -2.60 8.15 -0.41
CA TYR A 17 -2.60 6.71 -0.15
C TYR A 17 -2.72 5.95 -1.46
N VAL A 18 -1.80 5.01 -1.73
CA VAL A 18 -1.87 4.12 -2.89
C VAL A 18 -2.33 2.73 -2.43
N CYS A 19 -3.53 2.35 -2.85
CA CYS A 19 -4.23 1.14 -2.41
C CYS A 19 -4.41 0.14 -3.55
N HIS A 20 -4.08 -1.13 -3.33
CA HIS A 20 -4.18 -2.22 -4.30
C HIS A 20 -5.33 -3.19 -3.99
N THR A 21 -5.85 -3.18 -2.76
CA THR A 21 -6.91 -4.08 -2.30
C THR A 21 -7.98 -3.36 -1.50
N TYR A 22 -9.14 -4.00 -1.32
CA TYR A 22 -10.19 -3.50 -0.41
C TYR A 22 -9.71 -3.36 1.03
N TYR A 23 -8.80 -4.24 1.47
CA TYR A 23 -8.19 -4.15 2.80
C TYR A 23 -7.36 -2.87 2.94
N HIS A 24 -6.57 -2.51 1.94
CA HIS A 24 -5.78 -1.27 1.93
C HIS A 24 -6.69 -0.04 2.07
N VAL A 25 -7.78 -0.01 1.30
CA VAL A 25 -8.78 1.07 1.39
C VAL A 25 -9.39 1.11 2.79
N TYR A 26 -9.72 -0.04 3.37
CA TYR A 26 -10.26 -0.11 4.74
C TYR A 26 -9.28 0.44 5.79
N VAL A 27 -8.02 0.04 5.74
CA VAL A 27 -6.97 0.56 6.64
C VAL A 27 -6.80 2.07 6.46
N THR A 28 -6.86 2.57 5.23
CA THR A 28 -6.80 4.01 4.93
C THR A 28 -7.98 4.75 5.56
N PHE A 29 -9.20 4.20 5.49
CA PHE A 29 -10.37 4.76 6.20
C PHE A 29 -10.13 4.85 7.70
N LEU A 30 -9.63 3.77 8.33
CA LEU A 30 -9.32 3.78 9.76
C LEU A 30 -8.32 4.87 10.13
N LYS A 31 -7.27 5.05 9.33
CA LYS A 31 -6.23 6.08 9.54
C LYS A 31 -6.82 7.49 9.42
N GLU A 32 -7.58 7.77 8.37
CA GLU A 32 -8.17 9.11 8.16
C GLU A 32 -9.25 9.45 9.20
N LEU A 33 -10.09 8.50 9.56
CA LEU A 33 -11.10 8.68 10.62
C LEU A 33 -10.45 8.92 11.99
N LYS A 34 -9.35 8.21 12.29
CA LYS A 34 -8.55 8.46 13.49
C LYS A 34 -7.96 9.86 13.47
N LEU A 35 -7.33 10.25 12.36
CA LEU A 35 -6.66 11.53 12.23
C LEU A 35 -7.63 12.70 12.38
N ARG A 36 -8.81 12.64 11.74
CA ARG A 36 -9.86 13.65 11.85
C ARG A 36 -10.40 13.82 13.27
N ARG A 37 -10.40 12.75 14.08
CA ARG A 37 -10.78 12.84 15.50
C ARG A 37 -9.72 13.49 16.36
N GLU A 38 -8.45 13.19 16.09
CA GLU A 38 -7.32 13.65 16.87
C GLU A 38 -6.91 15.09 16.51
N GLN A 39 -7.11 15.48 15.24
CA GLN A 39 -6.69 16.76 14.70
C GLN A 39 -7.83 17.42 13.92
N LYS A 40 -8.36 18.55 14.42
CA LYS A 40 -9.47 19.27 13.76
C LYS A 40 -9.10 19.85 12.40
N ASP A 41 -7.83 20.15 12.17
CA ASP A 41 -7.29 20.70 10.92
C ASP A 41 -6.18 19.78 10.40
N CYS A 42 -6.60 18.59 10.02
CA CYS A 42 -5.66 17.57 9.55
C CYS A 42 -5.40 17.63 8.04
N GLY A 43 -5.94 18.64 7.32
CA GLY A 43 -5.89 18.76 5.87
C GLY A 43 -6.63 17.64 5.14
N GLU A 44 -6.48 17.59 3.84
CA GLU A 44 -7.21 16.67 2.97
C GLU A 44 -6.30 15.56 2.43
N ALA A 45 -6.88 14.37 2.27
CA ALA A 45 -6.19 13.21 1.71
C ALA A 45 -6.65 12.90 0.29
N THR A 46 -5.72 12.41 -0.53
CA THR A 46 -5.98 11.83 -1.85
C THR A 46 -5.90 10.30 -1.75
N LEU A 47 -6.87 9.61 -2.35
CA LEU A 47 -6.88 8.16 -2.45
C LEU A 47 -6.58 7.73 -3.90
N VAL A 48 -5.58 6.89 -4.09
CA VAL A 48 -5.25 6.26 -5.36
C VAL A 48 -5.63 4.79 -5.31
N LEU A 49 -6.49 4.36 -6.24
CA LEU A 49 -6.92 2.99 -6.41
C LEU A 49 -6.12 2.35 -7.56
N SER A 50 -5.11 1.57 -7.23
CA SER A 50 -4.32 0.82 -8.22
C SER A 50 -5.09 -0.40 -8.71
N ARG A 51 -5.23 -0.50 -10.03
CA ARG A 51 -5.89 -1.64 -10.70
C ARG A 51 -4.97 -2.85 -10.90
N LEU A 52 -3.83 -2.88 -10.22
CA LEU A 52 -2.86 -3.97 -10.32
C LEU A 52 -3.45 -5.33 -9.90
N SER A 53 -4.28 -5.32 -8.86
CA SER A 53 -4.83 -6.54 -8.24
C SER A 53 -6.36 -6.58 -8.23
N ASN A 54 -7.04 -5.43 -8.35
CA ASN A 54 -8.50 -5.31 -8.30
C ASN A 54 -8.98 -4.23 -9.26
N ASP A 55 -10.21 -4.39 -9.79
CA ASP A 55 -10.93 -3.36 -10.56
C ASP A 55 -11.77 -2.43 -9.68
N PHE A 56 -11.93 -2.79 -8.38
CA PHE A 56 -12.67 -2.07 -7.34
C PHE A 56 -14.18 -1.84 -7.59
N GLU A 57 -14.77 -2.41 -8.64
CA GLU A 57 -16.22 -2.45 -8.90
C GLU A 57 -17.03 -1.22 -8.43
N GLN A 58 -16.77 -0.03 -8.98
CA GLN A 58 -17.43 1.22 -8.60
C GLN A 58 -17.23 1.65 -7.12
N LEU A 59 -16.18 1.13 -6.48
CA LEU A 59 -15.83 1.54 -5.12
C LEU A 59 -15.50 3.03 -5.04
N ASP A 60 -14.85 3.58 -6.05
CA ASP A 60 -14.51 5.00 -6.17
C ASP A 60 -15.75 5.90 -6.07
N GLU A 61 -16.85 5.55 -6.75
CA GLU A 61 -18.12 6.29 -6.67
C GLU A 61 -18.72 6.26 -5.26
N ARG A 62 -18.66 5.11 -4.59
CA ARG A 62 -19.17 4.97 -3.23
C ARG A 62 -18.32 5.74 -2.22
N ILE A 63 -16.99 5.71 -2.38
CA ILE A 63 -16.07 6.46 -1.52
C ILE A 63 -16.24 7.96 -1.71
N ARG A 64 -16.44 8.45 -2.94
CA ARG A 64 -16.71 9.89 -3.20
C ARG A 64 -17.90 10.40 -2.38
N LYS A 65 -18.95 9.60 -2.24
CA LYS A 65 -20.14 9.95 -1.46
C LYS A 65 -19.88 10.11 0.04
N THR A 66 -18.78 9.53 0.55
CA THR A 66 -18.42 9.65 1.97
C THR A 66 -17.83 10.99 2.34
N GLY A 67 -17.27 11.75 1.37
CA GLY A 67 -16.56 13.00 1.62
C GLY A 67 -15.29 12.84 2.48
N LEU A 68 -14.78 11.60 2.62
CA LEU A 68 -13.58 11.33 3.42
C LEU A 68 -12.30 11.74 2.71
N PHE A 69 -12.28 11.72 1.37
CA PHE A 69 -11.13 12.08 0.54
C PHE A 69 -11.49 13.25 -0.38
N ALA A 70 -10.57 14.19 -0.54
CA ALA A 70 -10.72 15.30 -1.47
C ALA A 70 -10.68 14.83 -2.93
N GLU A 71 -9.82 13.85 -3.20
CA GLU A 71 -9.61 13.32 -4.54
C GLU A 71 -9.49 11.80 -4.52
N ILE A 72 -10.09 11.15 -5.55
CA ILE A 72 -9.97 9.71 -5.76
C ILE A 72 -9.54 9.49 -7.20
N ILE A 73 -8.38 8.85 -7.37
CA ILE A 73 -7.69 8.66 -8.64
C ILE A 73 -7.58 7.18 -8.95
N SER A 74 -7.81 6.79 -10.18
CA SER A 74 -7.53 5.45 -10.66
C SER A 74 -6.10 5.37 -11.19
N PHE A 75 -5.38 4.32 -10.82
CA PHE A 75 -4.01 4.06 -11.25
C PHE A 75 -3.94 2.75 -12.04
N ASP A 76 -3.63 2.85 -13.33
CA ASP A 76 -3.43 1.68 -14.20
C ASP A 76 -1.96 1.21 -14.12
N GLU A 77 -1.57 0.80 -12.91
CA GLU A 77 -0.23 0.33 -12.56
C GLU A 77 0.08 -0.97 -13.30
N LYS A 78 1.32 -1.12 -13.81
CA LYS A 78 1.70 -2.25 -14.66
C LYS A 78 2.68 -3.18 -13.96
N ARG A 79 2.37 -4.49 -13.96
CA ARG A 79 3.33 -5.50 -13.52
C ARG A 79 4.49 -5.61 -14.49
N ASP A 80 5.58 -6.18 -14.01
CA ASP A 80 6.80 -6.36 -14.79
C ASP A 80 6.65 -7.28 -16.02
N ASP A 81 5.66 -8.19 -16.00
CA ASP A 81 5.31 -9.07 -17.14
C ASP A 81 4.65 -8.30 -18.30
N PHE A 82 4.07 -7.14 -18.01
CA PHE A 82 3.59 -6.22 -19.06
C PHE A 82 4.72 -5.67 -19.94
N PHE A 83 5.96 -5.68 -19.47
CA PHE A 83 7.14 -5.17 -20.15
C PHE A 83 8.05 -6.31 -20.63
N PRO A 84 7.91 -6.83 -21.87
CA PRO A 84 8.68 -7.98 -22.35
C PRO A 84 10.19 -7.81 -22.25
N GLU A 85 10.69 -6.57 -22.38
CA GLU A 85 12.11 -6.25 -22.27
C GLU A 85 12.71 -6.46 -20.87
N LEU A 86 11.90 -6.61 -19.84
CA LEU A 86 12.35 -6.90 -18.47
C LEU A 86 12.67 -8.38 -18.26
N LYS A 87 12.04 -9.29 -19.02
CA LYS A 87 12.14 -10.73 -18.83
C LYS A 87 13.58 -11.23 -18.71
N LYS A 88 14.44 -10.81 -19.64
CA LYS A 88 15.86 -11.23 -19.66
C LYS A 88 16.67 -10.88 -18.44
N TYR A 89 16.24 -9.87 -17.65
CA TYR A 89 16.92 -9.46 -16.42
C TYR A 89 16.45 -10.22 -15.18
N ARG A 90 15.42 -11.07 -15.31
CA ARG A 90 14.91 -11.97 -14.27
C ARG A 90 15.43 -13.40 -14.39
N GLU A 91 15.99 -13.74 -15.55
CA GLU A 91 16.53 -15.08 -15.79
C GLU A 91 17.74 -15.37 -14.92
N ASP A 92 17.83 -16.61 -14.41
CA ASP A 92 19.02 -17.06 -13.69
C ASP A 92 20.06 -17.53 -14.69
N HIS A 93 21.20 -16.86 -14.68
CA HIS A 93 22.34 -17.16 -15.56
C HIS A 93 23.41 -18.06 -14.88
N GLY A 94 23.12 -18.61 -13.71
CA GLY A 94 24.04 -19.48 -12.97
C GLY A 94 25.26 -18.77 -12.36
N ASN A 95 25.35 -17.43 -12.52
CA ASN A 95 26.44 -16.62 -11.99
C ASN A 95 25.89 -15.49 -11.11
N ILE A 96 26.25 -15.50 -9.83
CA ILE A 96 25.72 -14.56 -8.83
C ILE A 96 26.03 -13.11 -9.15
N VAL A 97 27.21 -12.80 -9.68
CA VAL A 97 27.62 -11.43 -10.03
C VAL A 97 26.77 -10.92 -11.19
N PHE A 98 26.62 -11.75 -12.23
CA PHE A 98 25.80 -11.40 -13.39
C PHE A 98 24.32 -11.24 -13.02
N ASN A 99 23.77 -12.16 -12.23
CA ASN A 99 22.41 -12.05 -11.72
C ASN A 99 22.20 -10.78 -10.88
N MET A 100 23.18 -10.39 -10.08
CA MET A 100 23.10 -9.14 -9.31
C MET A 100 23.12 -7.90 -10.21
N ILE A 101 23.94 -7.88 -11.24
CA ILE A 101 23.96 -6.79 -12.24
C ILE A 101 22.62 -6.71 -12.96
N ASN A 102 22.08 -7.85 -13.40
CA ASN A 102 20.76 -7.91 -14.02
C ASN A 102 19.66 -7.40 -13.11
N ARG A 103 19.69 -7.74 -11.83
CA ARG A 103 18.74 -7.24 -10.82
C ARG A 103 18.84 -5.71 -10.66
N MET A 104 20.01 -5.13 -10.69
CA MET A 104 20.21 -3.68 -10.66
C MET A 104 19.64 -3.00 -11.92
N ILE A 105 19.86 -3.59 -13.08
CA ILE A 105 19.32 -3.10 -14.35
C ILE A 105 17.80 -3.21 -14.35
N PHE A 106 17.26 -4.36 -13.93
CA PHE A 106 15.81 -4.59 -13.77
C PHE A 106 15.17 -3.50 -12.91
N THR A 107 15.69 -3.29 -11.71
CA THR A 107 15.14 -2.32 -10.75
C THR A 107 15.02 -0.92 -11.35
N ARG A 108 16.07 -0.47 -12.06
CA ARG A 108 16.08 0.86 -12.68
C ARG A 108 15.19 0.97 -13.91
N LYS A 109 15.17 -0.08 -14.75
CA LYS A 109 14.35 -0.09 -15.96
C LYS A 109 12.88 -0.18 -15.63
N TYR A 110 12.51 -1.04 -14.69
CA TYR A 110 11.13 -1.20 -14.26
C TYR A 110 10.55 0.11 -13.72
N ALA A 111 11.25 0.76 -12.80
CA ALA A 111 10.85 2.05 -12.29
C ALA A 111 10.69 3.15 -13.37
N ARG A 112 11.52 3.12 -14.42
CA ARG A 112 11.40 4.04 -15.55
C ARG A 112 10.21 3.77 -16.45
N LEU A 113 9.94 2.49 -16.69
CA LEU A 113 8.79 2.09 -17.53
C LEU A 113 7.48 2.41 -16.83
N GLU A 114 7.43 2.25 -15.51
CA GLU A 114 6.26 2.58 -14.69
C GLU A 114 5.95 4.08 -14.68
N GLU A 115 6.96 4.94 -14.82
CA GLU A 115 6.79 6.41 -14.82
C GLU A 115 5.70 6.91 -15.77
N ALA A 116 5.52 6.24 -16.92
CA ALA A 116 4.51 6.61 -17.91
C ALA A 116 3.05 6.38 -17.44
N TYR A 117 2.86 5.56 -16.41
CA TYR A 117 1.55 5.16 -15.88
C TYR A 117 1.21 5.90 -14.57
N VAL A 118 2.20 6.48 -13.90
CA VAL A 118 2.00 7.19 -12.61
C VAL A 118 1.03 8.36 -12.79
N PRO A 119 -0.09 8.38 -12.03
CA PRO A 119 -1.19 9.30 -12.29
C PRO A 119 -1.01 10.71 -11.72
N VAL A 120 -0.01 10.91 -10.83
CA VAL A 120 0.19 12.16 -10.08
C VAL A 120 1.68 12.47 -9.92
N ASP A 121 2.03 13.73 -9.68
CA ASP A 121 3.35 14.06 -9.14
C ASP A 121 3.34 13.88 -7.61
N PHE A 122 3.93 12.80 -7.13
CA PHE A 122 4.01 12.51 -5.70
C PHE A 122 4.77 13.57 -4.89
N ARG A 123 5.58 14.42 -5.52
CA ARG A 123 6.28 15.52 -4.85
C ARG A 123 5.36 16.65 -4.39
N GLU A 124 4.11 16.66 -4.85
CA GLU A 124 3.10 17.62 -4.41
C GLU A 124 2.50 17.27 -3.05
N TYR A 125 2.82 16.09 -2.50
CA TYR A 125 2.25 15.58 -1.26
C TYR A 125 3.25 15.61 -0.12
N GLY A 126 2.78 15.94 1.09
CA GLY A 126 3.56 15.91 2.32
C GLY A 126 3.87 14.51 2.78
N ASP A 127 2.84 13.69 2.94
CA ASP A 127 2.96 12.29 3.34
C ASP A 127 2.44 11.35 2.25
N ILE A 128 3.24 10.36 1.90
CA ILE A 128 2.93 9.36 0.88
C ILE A 128 2.87 7.99 1.56
N TYR A 129 1.72 7.34 1.50
CA TYR A 129 1.51 5.99 2.04
C TYR A 129 1.31 4.99 0.90
N VAL A 130 2.13 3.94 0.88
CA VAL A 130 2.09 2.89 -0.15
C VAL A 130 1.91 1.54 0.52
N PHE A 131 0.86 0.84 0.17
CA PHE A 131 0.68 -0.55 0.57
C PHE A 131 1.51 -1.44 -0.35
N CYS A 132 2.36 -2.29 0.23
CA CYS A 132 3.30 -3.14 -0.53
C CYS A 132 4.25 -2.35 -1.43
N ASP A 133 5.26 -1.71 -0.85
CA ASP A 133 6.28 -0.98 -1.59
C ASP A 133 7.17 -1.88 -2.49
N SER A 134 6.94 -3.20 -2.51
CA SER A 134 7.48 -4.10 -3.52
C SER A 134 6.72 -4.07 -4.85
N ASP A 135 5.58 -3.39 -4.93
CA ASP A 135 4.81 -3.16 -6.14
C ASP A 135 5.45 -2.04 -7.00
N PRO A 136 5.07 -1.90 -8.28
CA PRO A 136 5.73 -0.98 -9.23
C PRO A 136 5.90 0.45 -8.72
N VAL A 137 4.90 0.99 -8.01
CA VAL A 137 4.94 2.33 -7.42
C VAL A 137 6.11 2.51 -6.46
N GLY A 138 6.45 1.49 -5.67
CA GLY A 138 7.60 1.54 -4.76
C GLY A 138 8.94 1.59 -5.51
N TYR A 139 9.07 0.86 -6.63
CA TYR A 139 10.23 1.00 -7.51
C TYR A 139 10.34 2.42 -8.07
N TYR A 140 9.22 2.99 -8.52
CA TYR A 140 9.18 4.36 -9.03
C TYR A 140 9.60 5.38 -7.97
N LEU A 141 9.01 5.34 -6.77
CA LEU A 141 9.31 6.27 -5.68
C LEU A 141 10.80 6.21 -5.29
N ASN A 142 11.35 5.00 -5.14
CA ASN A 142 12.77 4.82 -4.85
C ASN A 142 13.66 5.35 -5.99
N GLN A 143 13.32 5.13 -7.25
CA GLN A 143 14.07 5.65 -8.41
C GLN A 143 14.02 7.19 -8.45
N LYS A 144 12.89 7.80 -8.13
CA LYS A 144 12.69 9.26 -8.11
C LYS A 144 13.22 9.91 -6.83
N LYS A 145 13.68 9.12 -5.87
CA LYS A 145 14.17 9.57 -4.55
C LYS A 145 13.10 10.33 -3.76
N ILE A 146 11.88 9.85 -3.84
CA ILE A 146 10.72 10.42 -3.14
C ILE A 146 10.52 9.62 -1.85
N PRO A 147 10.60 10.26 -0.65
CA PRO A 147 10.33 9.59 0.62
C PRO A 147 8.87 9.14 0.72
N TYR A 148 8.63 7.99 1.34
CA TYR A 148 7.29 7.45 1.55
C TYR A 148 7.25 6.57 2.80
N HIS A 149 6.04 6.34 3.30
CA HIS A 149 5.70 5.37 4.32
C HIS A 149 5.14 4.11 3.66
N ALA A 150 5.66 2.95 4.01
CA ALA A 150 5.07 1.69 3.59
C ALA A 150 4.01 1.23 4.62
N VAL A 151 3.02 0.47 4.16
CA VAL A 151 2.00 -0.14 5.02
C VAL A 151 1.85 -1.61 4.63
N GLU A 152 1.68 -2.48 5.62
CA GLU A 152 1.52 -3.92 5.37
C GLU A 152 0.24 -4.26 4.58
N ASP A 153 0.32 -5.32 3.79
CA ASP A 153 -0.77 -5.88 2.97
C ASP A 153 -1.56 -6.99 3.72
N GLY A 154 -1.69 -6.88 5.04
CA GLY A 154 -2.37 -7.86 5.87
C GLY A 154 -1.57 -9.14 6.14
N LEU A 155 -2.26 -10.24 6.50
CA LEU A 155 -1.62 -11.49 6.96
C LEU A 155 -0.67 -12.14 5.95
N ASN A 156 -0.92 -11.97 4.67
CA ASN A 156 -0.02 -12.51 3.63
C ASN A 156 1.36 -11.84 3.66
N CYS A 157 1.42 -10.57 4.04
CA CYS A 157 2.66 -9.84 4.18
C CYS A 157 3.59 -10.48 5.22
N ILE A 158 3.05 -10.92 6.36
CA ILE A 158 3.81 -11.57 7.43
C ILE A 158 4.47 -12.84 6.93
N LYS A 159 3.74 -13.69 6.21
CA LYS A 159 4.30 -14.91 5.58
C LYS A 159 5.30 -14.58 4.48
N ASN A 160 5.00 -13.58 3.66
CA ASN A 160 5.85 -13.18 2.54
C ASN A 160 7.15 -12.53 3.00
N PHE A 161 7.18 -11.84 4.13
CA PHE A 161 8.42 -11.29 4.69
C PHE A 161 9.42 -12.39 5.03
N ASP A 162 8.97 -13.46 5.69
CA ASP A 162 9.82 -14.59 6.01
C ASP A 162 10.20 -15.38 4.75
N ALA A 163 9.26 -15.55 3.80
CA ALA A 163 9.53 -16.21 2.52
C ALA A 163 10.52 -15.40 1.66
N ALA A 164 10.33 -14.10 1.53
CA ALA A 164 11.24 -13.22 0.81
C ALA A 164 12.65 -13.24 1.40
N ARG A 165 12.77 -13.29 2.74
CA ARG A 165 14.05 -13.47 3.40
C ARG A 165 14.67 -14.83 3.11
N PHE A 166 13.86 -15.89 3.09
CA PHE A 166 14.31 -17.22 2.73
C PHE A 166 14.79 -17.30 1.28
N GLU A 167 14.06 -16.75 0.34
CA GLU A 167 14.43 -16.67 -1.08
C GLU A 167 15.70 -15.84 -1.30
N ASN A 168 15.89 -14.77 -0.51
CA ASN A 168 17.08 -13.94 -0.55
C ASN A 168 18.18 -14.39 0.44
N ARG A 169 18.03 -15.53 1.14
CA ARG A 169 18.95 -15.95 2.21
C ARG A 169 20.41 -16.03 1.82
N GLY A 170 20.70 -16.36 0.56
CA GLY A 170 22.04 -16.23 0.02
C GLY A 170 22.47 -14.76 0.03
N HIS A 171 23.40 -14.42 0.97
CA HIS A 171 23.93 -13.06 1.11
C HIS A 171 22.85 -11.98 1.40
N PHE A 172 21.82 -12.31 2.18
CA PHE A 172 20.72 -11.38 2.49
C PHE A 172 21.22 -10.03 3.02
N GLY A 173 22.20 -10.03 3.94
CA GLY A 173 22.76 -8.79 4.48
C GLY A 173 23.36 -7.86 3.43
N LEU A 174 24.07 -8.42 2.45
CA LEU A 174 24.61 -7.64 1.32
C LEU A 174 23.48 -7.10 0.44
N LYS A 175 22.49 -7.92 0.11
CA LYS A 175 21.33 -7.49 -0.69
C LYS A 175 20.53 -6.39 0.01
N ALA A 176 20.29 -6.51 1.31
CA ALA A 176 19.63 -5.52 2.14
C ALA A 176 20.42 -4.18 2.15
N TRP A 177 21.74 -4.24 2.28
CA TRP A 177 22.60 -3.08 2.22
C TRP A 177 22.56 -2.41 0.83
N LEU A 178 22.64 -3.19 -0.27
CA LEU A 178 22.50 -2.68 -1.63
C LEU A 178 21.16 -1.99 -1.88
N SER A 179 20.10 -2.46 -1.24
CA SER A 179 18.75 -1.87 -1.31
C SER A 179 18.69 -0.57 -0.49
N ARG A 180 18.95 -0.64 0.81
CA ARG A 180 18.75 0.46 1.76
C ARG A 180 19.76 1.60 1.63
N GLU A 181 21.03 1.28 1.44
CA GLU A 181 22.06 2.30 1.43
C GLU A 181 22.35 2.83 0.02
N LEU A 182 22.33 1.96 -0.97
CA LEU A 182 22.73 2.32 -2.33
C LEU A 182 21.56 2.48 -3.32
N ASN A 183 20.35 2.02 -2.97
CA ASN A 183 19.18 2.05 -3.87
C ASN A 183 19.47 1.39 -5.23
N LEU A 184 20.23 0.29 -5.22
CA LEU A 184 20.60 -0.42 -6.45
C LEU A 184 19.65 -1.53 -6.83
N ILE A 185 19.01 -2.14 -5.85
CA ILE A 185 18.04 -3.22 -6.01
C ILE A 185 16.88 -3.01 -5.05
N PHE A 186 15.78 -3.72 -5.28
CA PHE A 186 14.72 -3.89 -4.29
C PHE A 186 14.81 -5.32 -3.72
N VAL A 187 14.81 -5.50 -2.39
CA VAL A 187 14.99 -6.81 -1.76
C VAL A 187 13.71 -7.37 -1.16
N GLN A 188 12.97 -6.56 -0.43
CA GLN A 188 11.64 -6.86 0.13
C GLN A 188 11.01 -5.59 0.71
N ASN A 189 9.73 -5.65 1.09
CA ASN A 189 8.99 -4.54 1.67
C ASN A 189 9.70 -3.92 2.89
N GLY A 190 9.69 -2.59 2.98
CA GLY A 190 10.35 -1.83 4.02
C GLY A 190 11.87 -1.69 3.87
N TYR A 191 12.49 -2.32 2.86
CA TYR A 191 13.93 -2.23 2.59
C TYR A 191 14.29 -1.25 1.46
N GLY A 192 13.34 -0.45 0.99
CA GLY A 192 13.61 0.64 0.06
C GLY A 192 14.44 1.74 0.73
N LYS A 193 15.37 2.37 0.00
CA LYS A 193 16.19 3.47 0.54
C LYS A 193 15.35 4.67 0.99
N TYR A 194 14.28 4.95 0.27
CA TYR A 194 13.42 6.10 0.53
C TYR A 194 12.15 5.73 1.31
N CYS A 195 12.04 4.46 1.76
CA CYS A 195 11.05 4.04 2.74
C CYS A 195 11.45 4.59 4.12
N LEU A 196 10.68 5.53 4.65
CA LEU A 196 10.92 6.16 5.94
C LEU A 196 10.67 5.18 7.09
N ASP A 197 9.54 4.52 7.02
CA ASP A 197 9.09 3.46 7.92
C ASP A 197 8.10 2.53 7.21
N MET A 198 7.77 1.43 7.86
CA MET A 198 6.72 0.53 7.42
C MET A 198 5.82 0.17 8.58
N GLU A 199 4.57 0.60 8.49
CA GLU A 199 3.52 0.29 9.45
C GLU A 199 3.09 -1.17 9.35
N VAL A 200 3.21 -1.90 10.45
CA VAL A 200 2.73 -3.28 10.57
C VAL A 200 1.76 -3.39 11.74
N ASN A 201 0.77 -4.28 11.63
CA ASN A 201 -0.23 -4.46 12.67
C ASN A 201 0.35 -5.09 13.95
N ASP A 202 1.26 -6.04 13.81
CA ASP A 202 1.89 -6.78 14.90
C ASP A 202 3.31 -7.21 14.52
N ILE A 203 4.31 -6.55 15.08
CA ILE A 203 5.72 -6.88 14.83
C ILE A 203 6.07 -8.26 15.41
N SER A 204 5.44 -8.67 16.50
CA SER A 204 5.75 -9.94 17.16
C SER A 204 5.39 -11.16 16.29
N ALA A 205 4.50 -10.99 15.33
CA ALA A 205 4.14 -12.03 14.36
C ALA A 205 5.19 -12.22 13.25
N ILE A 206 6.19 -11.30 13.13
CA ILE A 206 7.20 -11.31 12.08
C ILE A 206 8.50 -11.88 12.64
N LYS A 207 8.97 -13.00 12.09
CA LYS A 207 10.18 -13.67 12.55
C LYS A 207 11.47 -12.85 12.33
N TYR A 208 11.53 -12.10 11.24
CA TYR A 208 12.68 -11.31 10.84
C TYR A 208 12.27 -9.87 10.50
N PRO A 209 11.89 -9.04 11.48
CA PRO A 209 11.44 -7.69 11.23
C PRO A 209 12.58 -6.83 10.64
N CYS A 210 12.20 -5.93 9.74
CA CYS A 210 13.08 -4.87 9.26
C CYS A 210 13.23 -3.79 10.34
N PRO A 211 14.39 -3.14 10.46
CA PRO A 211 14.56 -2.02 11.39
C PRO A 211 13.62 -0.82 11.18
N GLN A 212 13.06 -0.66 9.96
CA GLN A 212 12.07 0.37 9.66
C GLN A 212 10.64 0.01 10.04
N TYR A 213 10.36 -1.23 10.46
CA TYR A 213 9.02 -1.62 10.87
C TYR A 213 8.62 -0.90 12.16
N ILE A 214 7.45 -0.28 12.14
CA ILE A 214 6.80 0.32 13.30
C ILE A 214 5.47 -0.37 13.54
N GLU A 215 5.14 -0.62 14.80
CA GLU A 215 3.88 -1.26 15.16
C GLU A 215 2.75 -0.24 15.22
N VAL A 216 1.74 -0.45 14.40
CA VAL A 216 0.53 0.38 14.35
C VAL A 216 -0.69 -0.55 14.40
N PRO A 217 -1.13 -0.98 15.60
CA PRO A 217 -2.23 -1.91 15.76
C PRO A 217 -3.54 -1.38 15.19
N ARG A 218 -4.26 -2.19 14.42
CA ARG A 218 -5.52 -1.80 13.77
C ARG A 218 -6.71 -1.90 14.72
N GLN A 219 -6.68 -2.84 15.67
CA GLN A 219 -7.79 -3.07 16.59
C GLN A 219 -8.19 -1.82 17.40
N PRO A 220 -7.26 -1.05 18.00
CA PRO A 220 -7.62 0.19 18.68
C PRO A 220 -8.29 1.23 17.78
N MET A 221 -7.95 1.27 16.48
CA MET A 221 -8.61 2.15 15.52
C MET A 221 -10.06 1.73 15.28
N VAL A 222 -10.30 0.41 15.17
CA VAL A 222 -11.63 -0.17 15.01
C VAL A 222 -12.50 0.06 16.24
N ASP A 223 -11.94 -0.17 17.44
CA ASP A 223 -12.65 0.00 18.71
C ASP A 223 -13.07 1.45 18.95
N ALA A 224 -12.29 2.38 18.43
CA ALA A 224 -12.54 3.81 18.55
C ALA A 224 -13.54 4.37 17.52
N LEU A 225 -14.05 3.56 16.56
CA LEU A 225 -15.02 4.03 15.57
C LEU A 225 -16.37 4.38 16.23
N SER A 226 -16.85 5.58 15.93
CA SER A 226 -18.21 6.01 16.27
C SER A 226 -19.29 5.23 15.47
N GLY A 227 -20.55 5.40 15.84
CA GLY A 227 -21.65 4.88 15.04
C GLY A 227 -21.68 5.47 13.63
N GLU A 228 -21.39 6.76 13.49
CA GLU A 228 -21.31 7.46 12.20
C GLU A 228 -20.16 6.96 11.35
N ASP A 229 -18.97 6.75 11.93
CA ASP A 229 -17.80 6.19 11.22
C ASP A 229 -18.11 4.80 10.66
N LYS A 230 -18.77 3.95 11.48
CA LYS A 230 -19.18 2.60 11.05
C LYS A 230 -20.17 2.66 9.88
N GLN A 231 -21.14 3.59 9.93
CA GLN A 231 -22.09 3.78 8.84
C GLN A 231 -21.40 4.27 7.57
N LEU A 232 -20.44 5.17 7.69
CA LEU A 232 -19.66 5.67 6.58
C LEU A 232 -18.85 4.56 5.88
N ILE A 233 -18.19 3.70 6.67
CA ILE A 233 -17.47 2.53 6.16
C ILE A 233 -18.45 1.56 5.47
N LEU A 234 -19.58 1.22 6.11
CA LEU A 234 -20.58 0.31 5.52
C LEU A 234 -21.12 0.85 4.18
N ASN A 235 -21.37 2.15 4.08
CA ASN A 235 -21.84 2.79 2.84
C ASN A 235 -20.81 2.72 1.71
N ALA A 236 -19.52 2.80 2.03
CA ALA A 236 -18.45 2.69 1.05
C ALA A 236 -18.28 1.24 0.55
N PHE A 237 -18.26 0.26 1.47
CA PHE A 237 -17.85 -1.10 1.14
C PHE A 237 -19.01 -2.01 0.72
N ILE A 238 -20.25 -1.77 1.18
CA ILE A 238 -21.40 -2.62 0.85
C ILE A 238 -22.16 -2.03 -0.34
N ARG A 239 -22.13 -2.74 -1.48
CA ARG A 239 -22.73 -2.30 -2.74
C ARG A 239 -24.27 -2.20 -2.67
N ASN A 240 -24.94 -3.20 -2.12
CA ASN A 240 -26.41 -3.32 -2.08
C ASN A 240 -26.90 -3.28 -0.62
N ARG A 241 -26.52 -2.23 0.09
CA ARG A 241 -26.76 -2.16 1.53
C ARG A 241 -28.24 -2.25 1.90
N GLU A 242 -29.11 -1.48 1.25
CA GLU A 242 -30.55 -1.47 1.53
C GLU A 242 -31.18 -2.85 1.32
N GLU A 243 -30.80 -3.53 0.24
CA GLU A 243 -31.27 -4.88 -0.05
C GLU A 243 -30.76 -5.89 0.99
N LEU A 244 -29.50 -5.78 1.39
CA LEU A 244 -28.92 -6.63 2.44
C LEU A 244 -29.61 -6.40 3.80
N GLU A 245 -29.86 -5.15 4.17
CA GLU A 245 -30.60 -4.81 5.41
C GLU A 245 -32.01 -5.37 5.40
N ARG A 246 -32.73 -5.27 4.28
CA ARG A 246 -34.05 -5.90 4.10
C ARG A 246 -34.00 -7.42 4.27
N GLN A 247 -33.02 -8.08 3.65
CA GLN A 247 -32.84 -9.54 3.77
C GLN A 247 -32.48 -9.95 5.21
N ILE A 248 -31.69 -9.15 5.92
CA ILE A 248 -31.39 -9.37 7.33
C ILE A 248 -32.66 -9.22 8.19
N GLU A 249 -33.48 -8.19 7.95
CA GLU A 249 -34.72 -7.98 8.67
C GLU A 249 -35.74 -9.11 8.42
N GLU A 250 -35.89 -9.54 7.17
CA GLU A 250 -36.72 -10.69 6.82
C GLU A 250 -36.19 -11.97 7.48
N GLY A 251 -34.87 -12.19 7.41
CA GLY A 251 -34.23 -13.32 8.09
C GLY A 251 -34.32 -13.25 9.61
N ASN A 252 -34.44 -12.07 10.23
CA ASN A 252 -34.61 -11.91 11.68
C ASN A 252 -35.92 -12.50 12.22
N ARG A 253 -36.90 -12.74 11.34
CA ARG A 253 -38.17 -13.42 11.68
C ARG A 253 -37.99 -14.94 11.80
N ILE A 254 -36.86 -15.49 11.38
CA ILE A 254 -36.53 -16.92 11.42
C ILE A 254 -35.64 -17.18 12.65
N GLY A 255 -36.01 -18.16 13.50
CA GLY A 255 -35.46 -18.30 14.86
C GLY A 255 -33.96 -18.62 14.97
N LYS A 256 -33.36 -19.46 14.12
CA LYS A 256 -31.91 -19.78 14.13
C LYS A 256 -31.25 -19.31 12.85
N LYS A 257 -30.10 -18.67 12.98
CA LYS A 257 -29.33 -18.14 11.85
C LYS A 257 -27.91 -18.70 11.85
N ILE A 258 -27.43 -19.03 10.66
CA ILE A 258 -26.03 -19.41 10.42
C ILE A 258 -25.49 -18.43 9.37
N LEU A 259 -24.48 -17.66 9.72
CA LEU A 259 -23.72 -16.87 8.77
C LEU A 259 -22.55 -17.71 8.28
N ILE A 260 -22.51 -17.99 7.00
CA ILE A 260 -21.38 -18.65 6.34
C ILE A 260 -20.60 -17.59 5.57
N LEU A 261 -19.35 -17.34 5.98
CA LEU A 261 -18.43 -16.52 5.24
C LEU A 261 -17.66 -17.43 4.29
N THR A 262 -17.79 -17.18 2.99
CA THR A 262 -17.04 -17.90 1.96
C THR A 262 -16.10 -16.92 1.28
N ASP A 263 -14.85 -17.35 1.09
CA ASP A 263 -13.97 -16.63 0.19
C ASP A 263 -14.50 -16.82 -1.25
N PRO A 264 -14.50 -15.75 -2.08
CA PRO A 264 -14.75 -15.94 -3.50
C PRO A 264 -13.66 -16.86 -4.08
N LEU A 265 -14.09 -17.92 -4.74
CA LEU A 265 -13.20 -18.87 -5.45
C LEU A 265 -12.54 -18.21 -6.65
#